data_0e8c4fb302ded7c2d03077d296e5b458
#
_entry.id   0e8c4fb302ded7c2d03077d296e5b458
#
_cell.length_a   1.000
_cell.length_b   1.000
_cell.length_c   1.000
_cell.angle_alpha   90.00
_cell.angle_beta   90.00
_cell.angle_gamma   90.00
#
_symmetry.space_group_name_H-M   'P 1'
#
loop_
_entity.id
_entity.type
_entity.pdbx_description
1 polymer ?
#
loop_
_entity_poly.entity_id
_entity_poly.type
_entity_poly.pdbx_seq_one_letter_code
_entity_poly.pdbx_strand_id
1 'polypeptide(L)'
;VILDEGADPMGGTPAFPAQRTAVVTGAGSRRGIGRATADRLAREGWSVAVLDLDGEGARDVAAELAARHGVRAIGIGTDIADERSVGAAIAEVEAHLAPVAALVNVAGVSSPVPFLELTTAEWDRVVDVNLRGTYLVTRRVIPGMVERGFGRVVSVSSISAQRGGGTYSKVPYSAAKAAIIGLTRALAREMGPHGITVNCIAPGPVDTDIMGGTLTEERKRDLTVGMPVGRVGTVEEVAALLAFLCGPDAGYITAATYDINGGLQVS
;
A
#
# COMPACT_ATOMS: atom_id res chain seq x y z
N VAL A 1 -25.49 -15.06 -0.38
CA VAL A 1 -24.61 -14.73 -1.52
C VAL A 1 -25.33 -15.26 -2.74
N ILE A 2 -25.94 -14.38 -3.53
CA ILE A 2 -26.51 -14.71 -4.83
C ILE A 2 -25.30 -14.74 -5.78
N LEU A 3 -24.84 -15.94 -6.13
CA LEU A 3 -23.91 -16.12 -7.25
C LEU A 3 -24.71 -15.82 -8.52
N ASP A 4 -24.28 -14.83 -9.29
CA ASP A 4 -24.79 -14.61 -10.64
C ASP A 4 -24.47 -15.86 -11.47
N GLU A 5 -25.52 -16.59 -11.92
CA GLU A 5 -25.39 -17.86 -12.67
C GLU A 5 -24.84 -17.67 -14.09
N GLY A 6 -24.35 -16.46 -14.45
CA GLY A 6 -23.83 -16.13 -15.78
C GLY A 6 -22.30 -16.13 -15.92
N ALA A 7 -21.53 -16.30 -14.85
CA ALA A 7 -20.09 -16.35 -14.95
C ALA A 7 -19.64 -17.75 -15.36
N ASP A 8 -18.92 -17.86 -16.49
CA ASP A 8 -18.25 -19.11 -16.90
C ASP A 8 -17.24 -19.52 -15.81
N PRO A 9 -17.49 -20.61 -15.04
CA PRO A 9 -16.62 -21.02 -13.95
C PRO A 9 -15.23 -21.53 -14.41
N MET A 10 -15.01 -21.61 -15.71
CA MET A 10 -13.79 -22.11 -16.34
C MET A 10 -13.03 -21.02 -17.12
N GLY A 11 -13.33 -19.74 -16.88
CA GLY A 11 -12.59 -18.63 -17.47
C GLY A 11 -11.11 -18.75 -17.13
N GLY A 12 -10.26 -18.86 -18.16
CA GLY A 12 -8.79 -18.96 -18.00
C GLY A 12 -8.25 -17.78 -17.20
N THR A 13 -7.12 -17.98 -16.52
CA THR A 13 -6.43 -16.91 -15.78
C THR A 13 -6.27 -15.68 -16.70
N PRO A 14 -6.76 -14.50 -16.32
CA PRO A 14 -6.62 -13.30 -17.14
C PRO A 14 -5.16 -13.07 -17.51
N ALA A 15 -4.90 -12.78 -18.79
CA ALA A 15 -3.53 -12.51 -19.24
C ALA A 15 -2.97 -11.28 -18.51
N PHE A 16 -1.73 -11.39 -18.06
CA PHE A 16 -1.04 -10.30 -17.39
C PHE A 16 -0.81 -9.14 -18.39
N PRO A 17 -1.23 -7.89 -18.09
CA PRO A 17 -1.20 -6.79 -19.05
C PRO A 17 0.23 -6.41 -19.46
N ALA A 18 0.50 -6.33 -20.76
CA ALA A 18 1.79 -5.91 -21.30
C ALA A 18 2.05 -4.41 -21.01
N GLN A 19 1.03 -3.57 -21.22
CA GLN A 19 1.05 -2.16 -20.82
C GLN A 19 0.26 -1.98 -19.54
N ARG A 20 0.92 -1.49 -18.50
CA ARG A 20 0.33 -1.46 -17.16
C ARG A 20 0.90 -0.33 -16.30
N THR A 21 0.04 0.25 -15.49
CA THR A 21 0.42 1.27 -14.52
C THR A 21 0.22 0.74 -13.10
N ALA A 22 1.18 1.03 -12.24
CA ALA A 22 1.04 0.90 -10.80
C ALA A 22 0.83 2.29 -10.17
N VAL A 23 -0.22 2.43 -9.37
CA VAL A 23 -0.43 3.59 -8.50
C VAL A 23 0.13 3.26 -7.14
N VAL A 24 1.04 4.11 -6.62
CA VAL A 24 1.65 3.93 -5.30
C VAL A 24 1.41 5.20 -4.47
N THR A 25 0.68 5.07 -3.36
CA THR A 25 0.42 6.18 -2.43
C THR A 25 1.51 6.28 -1.37
N GLY A 26 1.80 7.49 -0.86
CA GLY A 26 2.83 7.71 0.15
C GLY A 26 4.24 7.44 -0.38
N ALA A 27 4.51 7.82 -1.63
CA ALA A 27 5.76 7.50 -2.31
C ALA A 27 6.66 8.72 -2.59
N GLY A 28 6.28 9.92 -2.12
CA GLY A 28 7.09 11.14 -2.24
C GLY A 28 8.23 11.24 -1.22
N SER A 29 8.15 10.54 -0.09
CA SER A 29 9.19 10.53 0.94
C SER A 29 10.51 9.95 0.43
N ARG A 30 11.65 10.56 0.83
CA ARG A 30 12.98 10.09 0.41
C ARG A 30 13.35 8.71 0.94
N ARG A 31 12.80 8.29 2.06
CA ARG A 31 13.14 7.06 2.80
C ARG A 31 11.90 6.28 3.19
N GLY A 32 11.02 6.05 2.21
CA GLY A 32 9.74 5.38 2.46
C GLY A 32 9.59 4.06 1.71
N ILE A 33 8.77 3.17 2.25
CA ILE A 33 8.34 1.94 1.59
C ILE A 33 7.72 2.26 0.22
N GLY A 34 6.91 3.33 0.14
CA GLY A 34 6.25 3.73 -1.11
C GLY A 34 7.24 4.05 -2.22
N ARG A 35 8.27 4.86 -1.93
CA ARG A 35 9.34 5.18 -2.91
C ARG A 35 10.10 3.93 -3.36
N ALA A 36 10.51 3.08 -2.42
CA ALA A 36 11.21 1.84 -2.76
C ALA A 36 10.32 0.90 -3.60
N THR A 37 9.01 0.87 -3.33
CA THR A 37 8.05 0.10 -4.12
C THR A 37 7.88 0.68 -5.52
N ALA A 38 7.77 1.99 -5.65
CA ALA A 38 7.70 2.69 -6.93
C ALA A 38 8.96 2.44 -7.79
N ASP A 39 10.15 2.52 -7.20
CA ASP A 39 11.42 2.19 -7.86
C ASP A 39 11.48 0.72 -8.29
N ARG A 40 11.06 -0.20 -7.43
CA ARG A 40 11.03 -1.62 -7.75
C ARG A 40 10.11 -1.93 -8.92
N LEU A 41 8.89 -1.38 -8.95
CA LEU A 41 7.92 -1.56 -10.03
C LEU A 41 8.41 -0.92 -11.33
N ALA A 42 8.99 0.29 -11.28
CA ALA A 42 9.59 0.94 -12.45
C ALA A 42 10.71 0.09 -13.06
N ARG A 43 11.60 -0.48 -12.24
CA ARG A 43 12.66 -1.41 -12.68
C ARG A 43 12.09 -2.67 -13.36
N GLU A 44 10.89 -3.10 -12.99
CA GLU A 44 10.17 -4.23 -13.59
C GLU A 44 9.32 -3.83 -14.82
N GLY A 45 9.51 -2.59 -15.33
CA GLY A 45 8.89 -2.11 -16.56
C GLY A 45 7.45 -1.60 -16.39
N TRP A 46 6.99 -1.30 -15.17
CA TRP A 46 5.70 -0.66 -14.97
C TRP A 46 5.78 0.85 -15.23
N SER A 47 4.73 1.41 -15.84
CA SER A 47 4.47 2.84 -15.67
C SER A 47 4.06 3.09 -14.22
N VAL A 48 4.49 4.21 -13.62
CA VAL A 48 4.27 4.46 -12.19
C VAL A 48 3.62 5.81 -11.95
N ALA A 49 2.53 5.82 -11.20
CA ALA A 49 1.95 7.02 -10.63
C ALA A 49 2.32 7.11 -9.14
N VAL A 50 3.07 8.15 -8.79
CA VAL A 50 3.50 8.47 -7.42
C VAL A 50 2.53 9.46 -6.83
N LEU A 51 1.74 9.04 -5.83
CA LEU A 51 0.80 9.90 -5.12
C LEU A 51 1.31 10.19 -3.72
N ASP A 52 1.40 11.46 -3.35
CA ASP A 52 1.82 11.87 -2.00
C ASP A 52 1.18 13.22 -1.65
N LEU A 53 1.01 13.50 -0.36
CA LEU A 53 0.59 14.84 0.09
C LEU A 53 1.65 15.89 -0.28
N ASP A 54 2.93 15.53 -0.24
CA ASP A 54 4.03 16.31 -0.79
C ASP A 54 4.08 16.17 -2.32
N GLY A 55 3.39 17.06 -3.01
CA GLY A 55 3.32 17.03 -4.48
C GLY A 55 4.67 17.35 -5.16
N GLU A 56 5.57 18.08 -4.52
CA GLU A 56 6.91 18.35 -5.07
C GLU A 56 7.76 17.08 -4.97
N GLY A 57 7.82 16.46 -3.80
CA GLY A 57 8.50 15.18 -3.60
C GLY A 57 7.96 14.09 -4.52
N ALA A 58 6.65 14.03 -4.75
CA ALA A 58 6.05 13.07 -5.70
C ALA A 58 6.55 13.29 -7.13
N ARG A 59 6.62 14.54 -7.60
CA ARG A 59 7.14 14.87 -8.95
C ARG A 59 8.62 14.54 -9.09
N ASP A 60 9.42 14.85 -8.09
CA ASP A 60 10.86 14.55 -8.08
C ASP A 60 11.10 13.04 -8.18
N VAL A 61 10.38 12.25 -7.39
CA VAL A 61 10.47 10.78 -7.46
C VAL A 61 10.06 10.28 -8.84
N ALA A 62 8.96 10.75 -9.42
CA ALA A 62 8.52 10.32 -10.73
C ALA A 62 9.55 10.66 -11.83
N ALA A 63 10.14 11.85 -11.79
CA ALA A 63 11.19 12.25 -12.73
C ALA A 63 12.45 11.37 -12.61
N GLU A 64 12.85 11.03 -11.37
CA GLU A 64 13.96 10.12 -11.11
C GLU A 64 13.68 8.70 -11.64
N LEU A 65 12.49 8.17 -11.43
CA LEU A 65 12.09 6.85 -11.94
C LEU A 65 12.12 6.81 -13.47
N ALA A 66 11.56 7.83 -14.12
CA ALA A 66 11.57 7.93 -15.58
C ALA A 66 13.00 7.98 -16.14
N ALA A 67 13.87 8.81 -15.54
CA ALA A 67 15.27 8.94 -15.97
C ALA A 67 16.09 7.65 -15.75
N ARG A 68 15.87 6.97 -14.62
CA ARG A 68 16.66 5.78 -14.23
C ARG A 68 16.25 4.52 -14.97
N HIS A 69 14.94 4.33 -15.19
CA HIS A 69 14.39 3.07 -15.69
C HIS A 69 13.79 3.16 -17.10
N GLY A 70 13.70 4.36 -17.69
CA GLY A 70 13.13 4.55 -19.02
C GLY A 70 11.62 4.30 -19.11
N VAL A 71 10.91 4.33 -18.00
CA VAL A 71 9.46 4.14 -17.92
C VAL A 71 8.71 5.47 -17.92
N ARG A 72 7.41 5.43 -18.21
CA ARG A 72 6.54 6.60 -17.96
C ARG A 72 6.21 6.67 -16.48
N ALA A 73 6.44 7.83 -15.87
CA ALA A 73 6.08 8.07 -14.48
C ALA A 73 5.53 9.49 -14.31
N ILE A 74 4.55 9.65 -13.43
CA ILE A 74 3.99 10.94 -13.03
C ILE A 74 3.90 11.04 -11.51
N GLY A 75 4.13 12.23 -10.97
CA GLY A 75 4.00 12.52 -9.55
C GLY A 75 2.91 13.55 -9.30
N ILE A 76 1.97 13.25 -8.42
CA ILE A 76 0.78 14.07 -8.19
C ILE A 76 0.62 14.33 -6.69
N GLY A 77 0.49 15.62 -6.32
CA GLY A 77 0.12 16.02 -4.97
C GLY A 77 -1.30 15.56 -4.65
N THR A 78 -1.45 14.68 -3.64
CA THR A 78 -2.73 14.04 -3.37
C THR A 78 -2.94 13.89 -1.86
N ASP A 79 -3.97 14.53 -1.35
CA ASP A 79 -4.52 14.20 -0.03
C ASP A 79 -5.47 13.00 -0.18
N ILE A 80 -5.02 11.83 0.27
CA ILE A 80 -5.84 10.61 0.17
C ILE A 80 -7.06 10.60 1.09
N ALA A 81 -7.11 11.47 2.11
CA ALA A 81 -8.29 11.62 2.97
C ALA A 81 -9.38 12.49 2.32
N ASP A 82 -9.08 13.21 1.24
CA ASP A 82 -10.04 14.01 0.45
C ASP A 82 -10.45 13.30 -0.84
N GLU A 83 -11.74 12.95 -0.94
CA GLU A 83 -12.31 12.25 -2.09
C GLU A 83 -12.14 13.02 -3.41
N ARG A 84 -12.20 14.36 -3.38
CA ARG A 84 -12.01 15.19 -4.57
C ARG A 84 -10.56 15.18 -5.04
N SER A 85 -9.63 15.28 -4.10
CA SER A 85 -8.19 15.19 -4.39
C SER A 85 -7.85 13.84 -5.02
N VAL A 86 -8.35 12.74 -4.44
CA VAL A 86 -8.20 11.38 -4.99
C VAL A 86 -8.81 11.27 -6.38
N GLY A 87 -10.03 11.80 -6.57
CA GLY A 87 -10.73 11.78 -7.86
C GLY A 87 -9.93 12.48 -8.95
N ALA A 88 -9.41 13.68 -8.69
CA ALA A 88 -8.58 14.45 -9.61
C ALA A 88 -7.26 13.73 -9.93
N ALA A 89 -6.58 13.23 -8.93
CA ALA A 89 -5.30 12.53 -9.11
C ALA A 89 -5.44 11.27 -9.98
N ILE A 90 -6.44 10.43 -9.71
CA ILE A 90 -6.63 9.21 -10.53
C ILE A 90 -7.09 9.56 -11.95
N ALA A 91 -7.90 10.60 -12.16
CA ALA A 91 -8.26 11.06 -13.50
C ALA A 91 -7.03 11.51 -14.30
N GLU A 92 -6.07 12.20 -13.65
CA GLU A 92 -4.79 12.58 -14.27
C GLU A 92 -3.94 11.35 -14.61
N VAL A 93 -3.89 10.35 -13.74
CA VAL A 93 -3.21 9.06 -14.01
C VAL A 93 -3.81 8.40 -15.26
N GLU A 94 -5.13 8.27 -15.32
CA GLU A 94 -5.86 7.63 -16.43
C GLU A 94 -5.68 8.38 -17.77
N ALA A 95 -5.51 9.70 -17.74
CA ALA A 95 -5.28 10.51 -18.92
C ALA A 95 -3.86 10.39 -19.50
N HIS A 96 -2.86 10.10 -18.64
CA HIS A 96 -1.45 10.19 -19.04
C HIS A 96 -0.71 8.88 -19.07
N LEU A 97 -1.17 7.85 -18.39
CA LEU A 97 -0.48 6.56 -18.29
C LEU A 97 -1.32 5.42 -18.91
N ALA A 98 -0.69 4.26 -19.04
CA ALA A 98 -1.38 3.03 -19.40
C ALA A 98 -2.45 2.67 -18.33
N PRO A 99 -3.40 1.78 -18.63
CA PRO A 99 -4.42 1.38 -17.65
C PRO A 99 -3.83 0.96 -16.30
N VAL A 100 -4.47 1.38 -15.21
CA VAL A 100 -4.06 1.02 -13.86
C VAL A 100 -4.31 -0.47 -13.62
N ALA A 101 -3.24 -1.23 -13.50
CA ALA A 101 -3.29 -2.68 -13.27
C ALA A 101 -2.92 -3.05 -11.81
N ALA A 102 -2.22 -2.16 -11.10
CA ALA A 102 -1.90 -2.34 -9.69
C ALA A 102 -2.14 -1.07 -8.86
N LEU A 103 -2.62 -1.26 -7.64
CA LEU A 103 -2.72 -0.23 -6.61
C LEU A 103 -1.97 -0.70 -5.37
N VAL A 104 -1.00 0.09 -4.91
CA VAL A 104 -0.27 -0.15 -3.67
C VAL A 104 -0.56 1.00 -2.69
N ASN A 105 -1.39 0.71 -1.69
CA ASN A 105 -1.73 1.66 -0.63
C ASN A 105 -0.67 1.62 0.47
N VAL A 106 0.27 2.57 0.43
CA VAL A 106 1.36 2.68 1.42
C VAL A 106 1.16 3.88 2.34
N ALA A 107 0.54 4.95 1.84
CA ALA A 107 0.34 6.18 2.60
C ALA A 107 -0.26 5.92 3.98
N GLY A 108 0.27 6.58 4.99
CA GLY A 108 -0.20 6.44 6.35
C GLY A 108 0.56 7.34 7.31
N VAL A 109 -0.06 7.58 8.45
CA VAL A 109 0.51 8.37 9.54
C VAL A 109 0.44 7.60 10.85
N SER A 110 1.45 7.74 11.69
CA SER A 110 1.46 7.15 13.03
C SER A 110 0.97 8.14 14.08
N SER A 111 0.63 7.62 15.27
CA SER A 111 0.35 8.43 16.45
C SER A 111 0.92 7.74 17.69
N PRO A 112 1.85 8.37 18.42
CA PRO A 112 2.40 7.88 19.68
C PRO A 112 1.59 8.33 20.90
N VAL A 113 0.46 9.03 20.71
CA VAL A 113 -0.34 9.62 21.80
C VAL A 113 -0.97 8.51 22.66
N PRO A 114 -0.73 8.48 23.99
CA PRO A 114 -1.38 7.54 24.90
C PRO A 114 -2.90 7.68 24.91
N PHE A 115 -3.62 6.60 25.20
CA PHE A 115 -5.08 6.57 25.12
C PHE A 115 -5.76 7.63 25.99
N LEU A 116 -5.26 7.86 27.21
CA LEU A 116 -5.84 8.86 28.13
C LEU A 116 -5.62 10.32 27.69
N GLU A 117 -4.68 10.55 26.77
CA GLU A 117 -4.36 11.87 26.20
C GLU A 117 -4.89 12.03 24.78
N LEU A 118 -5.44 10.94 24.21
CA LEU A 118 -5.89 10.90 22.82
C LEU A 118 -7.13 11.76 22.63
N THR A 119 -7.04 12.79 21.80
CA THR A 119 -8.19 13.60 21.40
C THR A 119 -8.94 12.94 20.25
N THR A 120 -10.24 13.27 20.11
CA THR A 120 -11.05 12.81 18.96
C THR A 120 -10.45 13.31 17.64
N ALA A 121 -9.94 14.52 17.59
CA ALA A 121 -9.31 15.07 16.38
C ALA A 121 -8.06 14.27 15.95
N GLU A 122 -7.23 13.83 16.88
CA GLU A 122 -6.08 12.99 16.58
C GLU A 122 -6.50 11.56 16.16
N TRP A 123 -7.55 11.02 16.80
CA TRP A 123 -8.16 9.75 16.37
C TRP A 123 -8.66 9.86 14.94
N ASP A 124 -9.47 10.88 14.63
CA ASP A 124 -10.05 11.09 13.29
C ASP A 124 -8.96 11.25 12.24
N ARG A 125 -7.93 12.08 12.49
CA ARG A 125 -6.79 12.27 11.59
C ARG A 125 -6.12 10.95 11.23
N VAL A 126 -5.86 10.09 12.22
CA VAL A 126 -5.16 8.82 11.99
C VAL A 126 -6.06 7.84 11.24
N VAL A 127 -7.34 7.74 11.59
CA VAL A 127 -8.30 6.86 10.92
C VAL A 127 -8.60 7.35 9.50
N ASP A 128 -8.77 8.64 9.30
CA ASP A 128 -9.04 9.23 7.98
C ASP A 128 -7.88 8.95 7.01
N VAL A 129 -6.64 9.16 7.41
CA VAL A 129 -5.51 8.89 6.51
C VAL A 129 -5.30 7.39 6.30
N ASN A 130 -5.22 6.59 7.37
CA ASN A 130 -4.80 5.19 7.23
C ASN A 130 -5.90 4.26 6.69
N LEU A 131 -7.17 4.49 7.06
CA LEU A 131 -8.27 3.61 6.69
C LEU A 131 -9.16 4.23 5.61
N ARG A 132 -9.74 5.41 5.88
CA ARG A 132 -10.63 6.07 4.93
C ARG A 132 -9.90 6.42 3.64
N GLY A 133 -8.66 6.93 3.72
CA GLY A 133 -7.85 7.23 2.53
C GLY A 133 -7.55 5.99 1.69
N THR A 134 -7.16 4.88 2.32
CA THR A 134 -7.01 3.59 1.64
C THR A 134 -8.30 3.17 0.93
N TYR A 135 -9.45 3.32 1.57
CA TYR A 135 -10.75 3.03 0.98
C TYR A 135 -11.04 3.95 -0.22
N LEU A 136 -10.85 5.27 -0.09
CA LEU A 136 -11.16 6.24 -1.14
C LEU A 136 -10.34 5.98 -2.43
N VAL A 137 -9.02 5.78 -2.29
CA VAL A 137 -8.17 5.47 -3.44
C VAL A 137 -8.58 4.15 -4.08
N THR A 138 -8.80 3.12 -3.27
CA THR A 138 -9.20 1.79 -3.75
C THR A 138 -10.55 1.85 -4.48
N ARG A 139 -11.55 2.54 -3.90
CA ARG A 139 -12.86 2.74 -4.50
C ARG A 139 -12.79 3.43 -5.85
N ARG A 140 -11.88 4.42 -6.00
CA ARG A 140 -11.73 5.17 -7.25
C ARG A 140 -11.02 4.36 -8.36
N VAL A 141 -10.12 3.46 -7.99
CA VAL A 141 -9.33 2.68 -8.95
C VAL A 141 -10.04 1.39 -9.41
N ILE A 142 -10.75 0.71 -8.52
CA ILE A 142 -11.36 -0.60 -8.79
C ILE A 142 -12.28 -0.63 -10.01
N PRO A 143 -13.16 0.35 -10.28
CA PRO A 143 -14.06 0.28 -11.43
C PRO A 143 -13.34 0.04 -12.76
N GLY A 144 -12.24 0.73 -13.01
CA GLY A 144 -11.44 0.50 -14.22
C GLY A 144 -10.75 -0.88 -14.24
N MET A 145 -10.42 -1.45 -13.10
CA MET A 145 -9.92 -2.84 -13.02
C MET A 145 -11.02 -3.85 -13.35
N VAL A 146 -12.24 -3.64 -12.83
CA VAL A 146 -13.42 -4.48 -13.12
C VAL A 146 -13.74 -4.50 -14.60
N GLU A 147 -13.76 -3.33 -15.26
CA GLU A 147 -14.01 -3.23 -16.71
C GLU A 147 -13.02 -4.03 -17.55
N ARG A 148 -11.79 -4.16 -17.08
CA ARG A 148 -10.73 -4.91 -17.77
C ARG A 148 -10.61 -6.38 -17.33
N GLY A 149 -11.34 -6.80 -16.32
CA GLY A 149 -11.24 -8.15 -15.76
C GLY A 149 -9.88 -8.46 -15.13
N PHE A 150 -9.12 -7.44 -14.72
CA PHE A 150 -7.77 -7.61 -14.15
C PHE A 150 -7.43 -6.50 -13.16
N GLY A 151 -6.88 -6.87 -12.01
CA GLY A 151 -6.34 -5.93 -11.03
C GLY A 151 -5.54 -6.59 -9.91
N ARG A 152 -4.63 -5.81 -9.33
CA ARG A 152 -3.84 -6.16 -8.15
C ARG A 152 -3.96 -5.03 -7.13
N VAL A 153 -4.52 -5.28 -5.98
CA VAL A 153 -4.60 -4.31 -4.88
C VAL A 153 -3.81 -4.85 -3.70
N VAL A 154 -2.82 -4.08 -3.25
CA VAL A 154 -2.01 -4.44 -2.08
C VAL A 154 -1.98 -3.28 -1.10
N SER A 155 -2.39 -3.52 0.14
CA SER A 155 -2.42 -2.48 1.17
C SER A 155 -1.41 -2.78 2.28
N VAL A 156 -0.80 -1.72 2.83
CA VAL A 156 0.14 -1.84 3.95
C VAL A 156 -0.61 -1.72 5.27
N SER A 157 -0.78 -2.85 5.95
CA SER A 157 -1.19 -2.94 7.34
C SER A 157 0.03 -2.71 8.26
N SER A 158 0.15 -3.41 9.35
CA SER A 158 1.27 -3.33 10.29
C SER A 158 1.23 -4.47 11.28
N ILE A 159 2.38 -4.87 11.83
CA ILE A 159 2.46 -5.70 13.02
C ILE A 159 1.66 -5.10 14.20
N SER A 160 1.49 -3.77 14.24
CA SER A 160 0.69 -3.09 15.26
C SER A 160 -0.79 -3.51 15.22
N ALA A 161 -1.30 -3.93 14.06
CA ALA A 161 -2.64 -4.49 13.94
C ALA A 161 -2.81 -5.81 14.70
N GLN A 162 -1.74 -6.57 14.83
CA GLN A 162 -1.73 -7.91 15.44
C GLN A 162 -1.34 -7.85 16.92
N ARG A 163 -0.36 -6.99 17.28
CA ARG A 163 0.20 -6.91 18.63
C ARG A 163 -0.37 -5.77 19.51
N GLY A 164 -1.18 -4.89 18.93
CA GLY A 164 -1.75 -3.75 19.67
C GLY A 164 -0.83 -2.52 19.74
N GLY A 165 0.20 -2.44 18.89
CA GLY A 165 1.07 -1.27 18.80
C GLY A 165 2.35 -1.37 19.63
N GLY A 166 2.98 -0.23 19.86
CA GLY A 166 4.27 -0.10 20.56
C GLY A 166 4.57 1.37 20.87
N THR A 167 5.85 1.72 20.97
CA THR A 167 6.29 3.08 21.36
C THR A 167 5.82 4.14 20.37
N TYR A 168 5.88 3.87 19.07
CA TYR A 168 5.63 4.86 18.01
C TYR A 168 4.21 4.78 17.43
N SER A 169 3.45 3.75 17.75
CA SER A 169 2.10 3.53 17.26
C SER A 169 1.21 3.06 18.39
N LYS A 170 0.11 3.76 18.61
CA LYS A 170 -0.84 3.52 19.70
C LYS A 170 -2.22 3.14 19.12
N VAL A 171 -3.24 3.31 19.94
CA VAL A 171 -4.60 2.82 19.69
C VAL A 171 -5.16 3.20 18.31
N PRO A 172 -5.17 4.47 17.85
CA PRO A 172 -5.81 4.81 16.58
C PRO A 172 -5.11 4.16 15.39
N TYR A 173 -3.78 4.13 15.40
CA TYR A 173 -3.00 3.50 14.34
C TYR A 173 -3.23 1.99 14.28
N SER A 174 -3.15 1.31 15.43
CA SER A 174 -3.37 -0.13 15.51
C SER A 174 -4.77 -0.52 15.06
N ALA A 175 -5.79 0.24 15.47
CA ALA A 175 -7.17 0.03 15.05
C ALA A 175 -7.34 0.21 13.55
N ALA A 176 -6.82 1.31 12.97
CA ALA A 176 -6.90 1.56 11.53
C ALA A 176 -6.17 0.47 10.72
N LYS A 177 -4.98 0.04 11.15
CA LYS A 177 -4.21 -1.02 10.47
C LYS A 177 -4.84 -2.41 10.62
N ALA A 178 -5.53 -2.69 11.72
CA ALA A 178 -6.34 -3.90 11.87
C ALA A 178 -7.56 -3.88 10.93
N ALA A 179 -8.20 -2.73 10.77
CA ALA A 179 -9.31 -2.57 9.84
C ALA A 179 -8.90 -2.79 8.37
N ILE A 180 -7.65 -2.48 7.97
CA ILE A 180 -7.12 -2.79 6.63
C ILE A 180 -7.15 -4.30 6.36
N ILE A 181 -6.88 -5.15 7.35
CA ILE A 181 -6.95 -6.60 7.21
C ILE A 181 -8.40 -7.03 6.91
N GLY A 182 -9.37 -6.48 7.65
CA GLY A 182 -10.80 -6.72 7.42
C GLY A 182 -11.25 -6.25 6.03
N LEU A 183 -10.88 -5.02 5.65
CA LEU A 183 -11.17 -4.45 4.33
C LEU A 183 -10.60 -5.32 3.20
N THR A 184 -9.35 -5.78 3.33
CA THR A 184 -8.69 -6.66 2.37
C THR A 184 -9.49 -7.95 2.15
N ARG A 185 -9.90 -8.61 3.22
CA ARG A 185 -10.63 -9.89 3.14
C ARG A 185 -12.02 -9.74 2.53
N ALA A 186 -12.74 -8.67 2.89
CA ALA A 186 -14.06 -8.38 2.32
C ALA A 186 -13.96 -8.08 0.82
N LEU A 187 -13.07 -7.14 0.45
CA LEU A 187 -12.86 -6.75 -0.94
C LEU A 187 -12.37 -7.90 -1.82
N ALA A 188 -11.51 -8.77 -1.30
CA ALA A 188 -11.04 -9.94 -2.05
C ALA A 188 -12.20 -10.88 -2.46
N ARG A 189 -13.21 -11.04 -1.59
CA ARG A 189 -14.38 -11.86 -1.87
C ARG A 189 -15.30 -11.22 -2.92
N GLU A 190 -15.47 -9.90 -2.84
CA GLU A 190 -16.33 -9.16 -3.78
C GLU A 190 -15.66 -9.01 -5.15
N MET A 191 -14.35 -8.78 -5.20
CA MET A 191 -13.62 -8.45 -6.43
C MET A 191 -12.99 -9.66 -7.12
N GLY A 192 -12.87 -10.80 -6.44
CA GLY A 192 -12.34 -12.04 -7.02
C GLY A 192 -13.02 -12.48 -8.30
N PRO A 193 -14.37 -12.50 -8.38
CA PRO A 193 -15.10 -12.82 -9.62
C PRO A 193 -14.77 -11.91 -10.80
N HIS A 194 -14.21 -10.72 -10.55
CA HIS A 194 -13.79 -9.77 -11.57
C HIS A 194 -12.30 -9.86 -11.94
N GLY A 195 -11.59 -10.94 -11.55
CA GLY A 195 -10.17 -11.13 -11.85
C GLY A 195 -9.22 -10.24 -11.05
N ILE A 196 -9.67 -9.66 -9.93
CA ILE A 196 -8.89 -8.77 -9.08
C ILE A 196 -8.46 -9.50 -7.82
N THR A 197 -7.16 -9.51 -7.53
CA THR A 197 -6.65 -9.98 -6.25
C THR A 197 -6.47 -8.80 -5.28
N VAL A 198 -6.82 -9.03 -4.02
CA VAL A 198 -6.70 -8.02 -2.96
C VAL A 198 -5.97 -8.64 -1.76
N ASN A 199 -4.80 -8.09 -1.43
CA ASN A 199 -3.95 -8.59 -0.35
C ASN A 199 -3.48 -7.44 0.55
N CYS A 200 -2.97 -7.76 1.71
CA CYS A 200 -2.24 -6.81 2.54
C CYS A 200 -0.96 -7.43 3.11
N ILE A 201 -0.04 -6.57 3.50
CA ILE A 201 1.17 -6.97 4.22
C ILE A 201 1.17 -6.35 5.62
N ALA A 202 1.81 -7.01 6.58
CA ALA A 202 1.99 -6.54 7.95
C ALA A 202 3.49 -6.39 8.27
N PRO A 203 4.11 -5.25 7.92
CA PRO A 203 5.51 -5.02 8.23
C PRO A 203 5.77 -4.91 9.73
N GLY A 204 6.92 -5.44 10.15
CA GLY A 204 7.55 -5.13 11.42
C GLY A 204 8.27 -3.78 11.39
N PRO A 205 9.24 -3.55 12.29
CA PRO A 205 10.10 -2.37 12.26
C PRO A 205 10.90 -2.29 10.96
N VAL A 206 10.75 -1.17 10.25
CA VAL A 206 11.49 -0.82 9.02
C VAL A 206 12.04 0.59 9.20
N ASP A 207 13.29 0.83 8.82
CA ASP A 207 13.92 2.15 8.95
C ASP A 207 13.37 3.13 7.89
N THR A 208 12.34 3.87 8.27
CA THR A 208 11.62 4.84 7.44
C THR A 208 11.37 6.14 8.19
N ASP A 209 10.90 7.17 7.48
CA ASP A 209 10.60 8.48 8.07
C ASP A 209 9.30 8.50 8.90
N ILE A 210 8.45 7.46 8.85
CA ILE A 210 7.17 7.40 9.57
C ILE A 210 7.32 7.50 11.10
N MET A 211 8.50 7.15 11.62
CA MET A 211 8.82 7.21 13.05
C MET A 211 9.55 8.50 13.45
N GLY A 212 9.50 9.54 12.62
CA GLY A 212 10.11 10.84 12.92
C GLY A 212 11.58 10.95 12.54
N GLY A 213 12.02 10.26 11.50
CA GLY A 213 13.38 10.31 10.95
C GLY A 213 14.16 9.01 11.09
N THR A 214 15.46 9.06 10.82
CA THR A 214 16.36 7.89 10.84
C THR A 214 16.41 7.26 12.23
N LEU A 215 16.28 5.95 12.27
CA LEU A 215 16.44 5.18 13.50
C LEU A 215 17.91 5.19 13.94
N THR A 216 18.16 5.60 15.18
CA THR A 216 19.47 5.43 15.82
C THR A 216 19.78 3.96 16.06
N GLU A 217 21.05 3.60 16.20
CA GLU A 217 21.44 2.21 16.48
C GLU A 217 20.88 1.70 17.82
N GLU A 218 20.70 2.58 18.80
CA GLU A 218 20.03 2.25 20.07
C GLU A 218 18.56 1.91 19.82
N ARG A 219 17.82 2.74 19.09
CA ARG A 219 16.41 2.48 18.73
C ARG A 219 16.26 1.21 17.91
N LYS A 220 17.19 0.92 16.98
CA LYS A 220 17.18 -0.33 16.23
C LYS A 220 17.32 -1.54 17.13
N ARG A 221 18.27 -1.49 18.10
CA ARG A 221 18.44 -2.56 19.09
C ARG A 221 17.17 -2.79 19.92
N ASP A 222 16.55 -1.72 20.41
CA ASP A 222 15.31 -1.83 21.21
C ASP A 222 14.16 -2.46 20.41
N LEU A 223 14.02 -2.07 19.14
CA LEU A 223 12.97 -2.58 18.26
C LEU A 223 13.17 -4.06 17.87
N THR A 224 14.39 -4.58 17.99
CA THR A 224 14.74 -5.94 17.57
C THR A 224 14.84 -6.95 18.72
N VAL A 225 14.59 -6.52 19.95
CA VAL A 225 14.55 -7.41 21.10
C VAL A 225 13.50 -8.52 20.89
N GLY A 226 13.95 -9.77 20.95
CA GLY A 226 13.09 -10.94 20.74
C GLY A 226 12.70 -11.21 19.29
N MET A 227 13.25 -10.48 18.33
CA MET A 227 13.02 -10.70 16.90
C MET A 227 13.95 -11.81 16.38
N PRO A 228 13.43 -12.91 15.82
CA PRO A 228 14.26 -14.02 15.33
C PRO A 228 15.31 -13.63 14.30
N VAL A 229 14.99 -12.71 13.37
CA VAL A 229 15.94 -12.23 12.35
C VAL A 229 16.99 -11.26 12.94
N GLY A 230 16.74 -10.68 14.12
CA GLY A 230 17.69 -9.88 14.89
C GLY A 230 18.05 -8.51 14.29
N ARG A 231 17.32 -8.01 13.30
CA ARG A 231 17.52 -6.68 12.70
C ARG A 231 16.21 -6.06 12.21
N VAL A 232 16.18 -4.75 12.06
CA VAL A 232 15.08 -4.08 11.35
C VAL A 232 15.09 -4.49 9.87
N GLY A 233 13.90 -4.53 9.25
CA GLY A 233 13.74 -4.76 7.83
C GLY A 233 14.21 -3.55 7.01
N THR A 234 14.50 -3.76 5.73
CA THR A 234 14.77 -2.68 4.79
C THR A 234 13.53 -2.35 3.95
N VAL A 235 13.47 -1.15 3.42
CA VAL A 235 12.38 -0.74 2.52
C VAL A 235 12.37 -1.57 1.24
N GLU A 236 13.54 -2.03 0.78
CA GLU A 236 13.70 -2.88 -0.39
C GLU A 236 13.13 -4.29 -0.18
N GLU A 237 13.28 -4.87 1.02
CA GLU A 237 12.66 -6.15 1.37
C GLU A 237 11.15 -6.08 1.33
N VAL A 238 10.58 -4.98 1.87
CA VAL A 238 9.13 -4.75 1.83
C VAL A 238 8.66 -4.49 0.40
N ALA A 239 9.38 -3.67 -0.36
CA ALA A 239 9.08 -3.38 -1.77
C ALA A 239 9.12 -4.64 -2.65
N ALA A 240 10.02 -5.58 -2.37
CA ALA A 240 10.10 -6.83 -3.09
C ALA A 240 8.82 -7.68 -2.94
N LEU A 241 8.28 -7.78 -1.73
CA LEU A 241 7.02 -8.47 -1.48
C LEU A 241 5.83 -7.74 -2.13
N LEU A 242 5.77 -6.41 -2.03
CA LEU A 242 4.71 -5.61 -2.67
C LEU A 242 4.73 -5.77 -4.19
N ALA A 243 5.90 -5.72 -4.82
CA ALA A 243 6.05 -5.92 -6.26
C ALA A 243 5.67 -7.34 -6.70
N PHE A 244 6.07 -8.36 -5.93
CA PHE A 244 5.65 -9.74 -6.17
C PHE A 244 4.12 -9.88 -6.16
N LEU A 245 3.45 -9.30 -5.18
CA LEU A 245 1.98 -9.35 -5.07
C LEU A 245 1.27 -8.58 -6.20
N CYS A 246 1.93 -7.61 -6.82
CA CYS A 246 1.46 -6.93 -8.02
C CYS A 246 1.75 -7.70 -9.31
N GLY A 247 2.63 -8.69 -9.27
CA GLY A 247 3.16 -9.40 -10.42
C GLY A 247 2.26 -10.51 -10.98
N PRO A 248 2.72 -11.15 -12.08
CA PRO A 248 1.99 -12.25 -12.73
C PRO A 248 1.87 -13.48 -11.84
N ASP A 249 2.90 -13.77 -11.05
CA ASP A 249 3.01 -15.00 -10.26
C ASP A 249 2.10 -15.01 -9.02
N ALA A 250 1.51 -13.86 -8.67
CA ALA A 250 0.59 -13.72 -7.54
C ALA A 250 -0.90 -13.86 -7.92
N GLY A 251 -1.21 -14.36 -9.12
CA GLY A 251 -2.59 -14.43 -9.63
C GLY A 251 -3.54 -15.33 -8.83
N TYR A 252 -3.02 -16.28 -8.05
CA TYR A 252 -3.83 -17.16 -7.18
C TYR A 252 -3.76 -16.77 -5.71
N ILE A 253 -3.17 -15.60 -5.40
CA ILE A 253 -3.01 -15.10 -4.05
C ILE A 253 -3.99 -13.96 -3.82
N THR A 254 -4.99 -14.18 -2.96
CA THR A 254 -5.98 -13.16 -2.59
C THR A 254 -6.46 -13.36 -1.16
N ALA A 255 -7.00 -12.31 -0.52
CA ALA A 255 -7.46 -12.27 0.86
C ALA A 255 -6.37 -12.55 1.92
N ALA A 256 -5.10 -12.59 1.52
CA ALA A 256 -3.99 -12.91 2.40
C ALA A 256 -3.46 -11.67 3.14
N THR A 257 -2.96 -11.91 4.35
CA THR A 257 -2.14 -10.98 5.12
C THR A 257 -0.75 -11.60 5.23
N TYR A 258 0.26 -10.96 4.65
CA TYR A 258 1.63 -11.44 4.70
C TYR A 258 2.41 -10.74 5.79
N ASP A 259 2.87 -11.50 6.76
CA ASP A 259 3.79 -11.01 7.77
C ASP A 259 5.19 -10.82 7.16
N ILE A 260 5.71 -9.60 7.24
CA ILE A 260 7.08 -9.26 6.89
C ILE A 260 7.70 -8.49 8.05
N ASN A 261 7.97 -9.20 9.14
CA ASN A 261 8.23 -8.63 10.45
C ASN A 261 9.44 -9.25 11.17
N GLY A 262 10.27 -10.04 10.47
CA GLY A 262 11.45 -10.67 11.04
C GLY A 262 11.15 -11.77 12.08
N GLY A 263 9.92 -12.29 12.08
CA GLY A 263 9.44 -13.28 13.06
C GLY A 263 9.00 -12.68 14.40
N LEU A 264 8.90 -11.34 14.50
CA LEU A 264 8.47 -10.65 15.72
C LEU A 264 7.01 -10.98 16.09
N GLN A 265 6.18 -11.35 15.12
CA GLN A 265 4.84 -11.88 15.28
C GLN A 265 4.69 -13.10 14.38
N VAL A 266 4.07 -14.15 14.94
CA VAL A 266 3.64 -15.35 14.21
C VAL A 266 2.13 -15.39 14.25
N SER A 267 1.48 -15.44 13.09
CA SER A 267 0.01 -15.52 12.95
C SER A 267 -0.46 -16.94 12.64
#